data_73b4195f5b5f8a0520a44c76f34868e7
#
_entry.id   73b4195f5b5f8a0520a44c76f34868e7
#
_cell.length_a   1.000
_cell.length_b   1.000
_cell.length_c   1.000
_cell.angle_alpha   90.00
_cell.angle_beta   90.00
_cell.angle_gamma   90.00
#
_symmetry.space_group_name_H-M   'P 1'
#
loop_
_entity.id
_entity.type
_entity.pdbx_description
1 polymer ?
#
loop_
_entity_poly.entity_id
_entity_poly.type
_entity_poly.pdbx_seq_one_letter_code
_entity_poly.pdbx_strand_id
1 'polypeptide(L)'
;MQAIILAAGMGKRLKQLTQNNTKCMVKVNGVPLINRTLSQLEQHDLSRIVIVTGYEGQKLREHIESLHIKTPVVFIDNPVYDRTNNIYSLFLAKDYLLKEDTLLLESDIIFEDSVLNSLTDDPRDSLALAAKYESWMDGTCLVLSDQDDIEAMILGKKFRFSDTEHYYKTVNLYKFSREFSRTHYVPFLVAYTKALGNNEYYEQVLKILVTLDDPGIKAKRLDENQRWYEIDDIQDLNIAESIFAPEKERTHLIQKCFGGYWRYPKMLDFCYLVNSYYPPEKMMDEIKHNFDVLARQYPSGMAVNSLLAARNFSLRQNQIVVGNGAAELIKALMERVKGNLGVIRPAFEEYANRCDKEKVIAFVPQTEDFSYNENDVMDFFEGKDLDCLVLINPDNPTGNYISRKGMLKLARWTKEKNIRFLADESFVDFSEEAEPTLLVEELLDENPHMIVVKSISKSYGIPGLRLGVAASGDTDLIGQLKKDVAIWNINSFGEFYMQIEEKYRKDYNSALDKLRAERTRFAEKLSNLPGVCVFPSQANYLMVELTDKSISATEITELLLTRYNLFIKDLSSKISRNGRQFLRIAIRNEAEDNILVKALKEILAQCSKQ
;
A
#
# COMPACT_ATOMS: atom_id res chain seq x y z
N MET A 1 -16.61 27.44 25.81
CA MET A 1 -16.76 26.17 25.05
C MET A 1 -16.29 25.02 25.93
N GLN A 2 -16.86 23.83 25.79
CA GLN A 2 -16.44 22.61 26.52
C GLN A 2 -16.21 21.47 25.50
N ALA A 3 -15.63 20.32 25.96
CA ALA A 3 -15.54 19.12 25.17
C ALA A 3 -16.31 17.96 25.84
N ILE A 4 -16.89 17.06 25.03
CA ILE A 4 -17.46 15.78 25.48
C ILE A 4 -16.75 14.66 24.71
N ILE A 5 -16.17 13.70 25.44
CA ILE A 5 -15.50 12.52 24.87
C ILE A 5 -16.33 11.29 25.23
N LEU A 6 -16.72 10.51 24.21
CA LEU A 6 -17.43 9.24 24.40
C LEU A 6 -16.42 8.09 24.51
N ALA A 7 -16.15 7.62 25.73
CA ALA A 7 -15.12 6.64 26.05
C ALA A 7 -15.66 5.39 26.80
N ALA A 8 -16.94 5.04 26.61
CA ALA A 8 -17.58 3.93 27.30
C ALA A 8 -17.39 2.56 26.59
N GLY A 9 -16.89 2.52 25.38
CA GLY A 9 -16.83 1.36 24.52
C GLY A 9 -15.79 0.31 24.94
N MET A 10 -16.12 -1.00 24.71
CA MET A 10 -15.28 -2.15 25.08
C MET A 10 -14.15 -2.44 24.08
N GLY A 11 -14.22 -1.96 22.85
CA GLY A 11 -13.20 -2.23 21.81
C GLY A 11 -12.96 -3.71 21.51
N LYS A 12 -14.00 -4.55 21.47
CA LYS A 12 -13.89 -6.03 21.32
C LYS A 12 -13.06 -6.51 20.15
N ARG A 13 -13.00 -5.75 19.04
CA ARG A 13 -12.22 -6.08 17.84
C ARG A 13 -10.71 -6.01 18.07
N LEU A 14 -10.24 -5.22 19.05
CA LEU A 14 -8.84 -5.10 19.46
C LEU A 14 -8.36 -6.22 20.39
N LYS A 15 -9.25 -7.17 20.76
CA LYS A 15 -8.92 -8.41 21.46
C LYS A 15 -8.06 -8.21 22.72
N GLN A 16 -6.82 -8.70 22.68
CA GLN A 16 -5.90 -8.67 23.85
C GLN A 16 -5.56 -7.24 24.31
N LEU A 17 -5.56 -6.26 23.42
CA LEU A 17 -5.22 -4.87 23.74
C LEU A 17 -6.28 -4.20 24.61
N THR A 18 -7.52 -4.69 24.56
CA THR A 18 -8.66 -4.14 25.32
C THR A 18 -9.25 -5.13 26.32
N GLN A 19 -8.64 -6.29 26.55
CA GLN A 19 -9.16 -7.31 27.46
C GLN A 19 -9.29 -6.79 28.91
N ASN A 20 -8.36 -5.93 29.35
CA ASN A 20 -8.34 -5.29 30.66
C ASN A 20 -8.06 -3.78 30.51
N ASN A 21 -8.57 -3.16 29.46
CA ASN A 21 -8.25 -1.78 29.13
C ASN A 21 -9.33 -1.17 28.24
N THR A 22 -9.59 0.13 28.32
CA THR A 22 -10.54 0.79 27.43
C THR A 22 -9.94 1.01 26.04
N LYS A 23 -10.79 1.14 25.01
CA LYS A 23 -10.36 1.40 23.63
C LYS A 23 -9.48 2.66 23.53
N CYS A 24 -9.82 3.74 24.22
CA CYS A 24 -9.09 4.99 24.19
C CYS A 24 -7.71 4.95 24.89
N MET A 25 -7.41 3.90 25.62
CA MET A 25 -6.11 3.65 26.25
C MET A 25 -5.16 2.86 25.36
N VAL A 26 -5.60 2.43 24.18
CA VAL A 26 -4.74 1.78 23.18
C VAL A 26 -3.66 2.77 22.74
N LYS A 27 -2.43 2.27 22.64
CA LYS A 27 -1.26 3.10 22.33
C LYS A 27 -0.94 3.08 20.86
N VAL A 28 -0.77 4.24 20.26
CA VAL A 28 -0.17 4.43 18.94
C VAL A 28 1.22 5.01 19.13
N ASN A 29 2.25 4.34 18.63
CA ASN A 29 3.66 4.73 18.85
C ASN A 29 3.97 5.01 20.32
N GLY A 30 3.50 4.13 21.23
CA GLY A 30 3.75 4.18 22.66
C GLY A 30 2.89 5.17 23.45
N VAL A 31 2.07 6.03 22.82
CA VAL A 31 1.24 7.05 23.48
C VAL A 31 -0.24 6.65 23.39
N PRO A 32 -0.99 6.57 24.53
CA PRO A 32 -2.43 6.31 24.52
C PRO A 32 -3.21 7.34 23.69
N LEU A 33 -4.28 6.91 23.01
CA LEU A 33 -5.14 7.81 22.22
C LEU A 33 -5.68 8.95 23.10
N ILE A 34 -6.22 8.61 24.27
CA ILE A 34 -6.78 9.61 25.18
C ILE A 34 -5.77 10.69 25.60
N ASN A 35 -4.48 10.32 25.79
CA ASN A 35 -3.45 11.29 26.14
C ASN A 35 -3.23 12.32 25.03
N ARG A 36 -3.24 11.86 23.77
CA ARG A 36 -3.13 12.75 22.61
C ARG A 36 -4.32 13.69 22.52
N THR A 37 -5.54 13.15 22.58
CA THR A 37 -6.77 13.93 22.53
C THR A 37 -6.83 14.98 23.62
N LEU A 38 -6.49 14.61 24.86
CA LEU A 38 -6.48 15.55 26.00
C LEU A 38 -5.42 16.64 25.83
N SER A 39 -4.22 16.27 25.37
CA SER A 39 -3.16 17.25 25.09
C SER A 39 -3.54 18.24 23.98
N GLN A 40 -4.28 17.79 22.96
CA GLN A 40 -4.79 18.63 21.88
C GLN A 40 -5.90 19.56 22.40
N LEU A 41 -6.83 19.06 23.20
CA LEU A 41 -7.90 19.85 23.80
C LEU A 41 -7.38 20.93 24.75
N GLU A 42 -6.28 20.68 25.48
CA GLU A 42 -5.64 21.68 26.37
C GLU A 42 -5.01 22.87 25.61
N GLN A 43 -4.84 22.78 24.29
CA GLN A 43 -4.40 23.91 23.47
C GLN A 43 -5.53 24.93 23.22
N HIS A 44 -6.78 24.56 23.54
CA HIS A 44 -7.96 25.41 23.37
C HIS A 44 -8.48 25.91 24.74
N ASP A 45 -9.10 27.08 24.73
CA ASP A 45 -9.68 27.65 25.94
C ASP A 45 -11.03 26.97 26.27
N LEU A 46 -10.96 25.82 26.91
CA LEU A 46 -12.11 25.02 27.30
C LEU A 46 -12.45 25.21 28.78
N SER A 47 -13.73 25.42 29.09
CA SER A 47 -14.24 25.53 30.47
C SER A 47 -14.14 24.19 31.20
N ARG A 48 -14.28 23.08 30.51
CA ARG A 48 -14.19 21.69 31.03
C ARG A 48 -14.10 20.65 29.92
N ILE A 49 -13.70 19.44 30.32
CA ILE A 49 -13.76 18.24 29.50
C ILE A 49 -14.66 17.23 30.22
N VAL A 50 -15.74 16.80 29.57
CA VAL A 50 -16.66 15.77 30.07
C VAL A 50 -16.31 14.44 29.40
N ILE A 51 -16.04 13.40 30.19
CA ILE A 51 -15.68 12.08 29.69
C ILE A 51 -16.75 11.08 30.12
N VAL A 52 -17.43 10.48 29.13
CA VAL A 52 -18.39 9.42 29.40
C VAL A 52 -17.67 8.09 29.44
N THR A 53 -17.59 7.48 30.61
CA THR A 53 -16.89 6.23 30.89
C THR A 53 -17.84 5.04 30.95
N GLY A 54 -17.31 3.81 30.81
CA GLY A 54 -18.07 2.56 30.91
C GLY A 54 -17.13 1.40 31.21
N TYR A 55 -16.78 0.62 30.20
CA TYR A 55 -15.85 -0.51 30.37
C TYR A 55 -14.49 -0.04 30.90
N GLU A 56 -14.01 -0.67 32.00
CA GLU A 56 -12.76 -0.31 32.70
C GLU A 56 -12.69 1.21 33.06
N GLY A 57 -13.84 1.84 33.31
CA GLY A 57 -13.95 3.28 33.54
C GLY A 57 -13.14 3.79 34.74
N GLN A 58 -12.99 2.99 35.80
CA GLN A 58 -12.18 3.35 36.97
C GLN A 58 -10.69 3.47 36.58
N LYS A 59 -10.17 2.54 35.81
CA LYS A 59 -8.80 2.59 35.27
C LYS A 59 -8.55 3.84 34.43
N LEU A 60 -9.52 4.18 33.58
CA LEU A 60 -9.43 5.38 32.75
C LEU A 60 -9.38 6.65 33.61
N ARG A 61 -10.21 6.73 34.67
CA ARG A 61 -10.19 7.87 35.61
C ARG A 61 -8.84 8.01 36.28
N GLU A 62 -8.33 6.94 36.90
CA GLU A 62 -7.03 6.94 37.60
C GLU A 62 -5.90 7.36 36.64
N HIS A 63 -5.94 6.87 35.39
CA HIS A 63 -4.97 7.27 34.39
C HIS A 63 -5.06 8.77 34.06
N ILE A 64 -6.27 9.30 33.80
CA ILE A 64 -6.46 10.72 33.47
C ILE A 64 -6.07 11.63 34.63
N GLU A 65 -6.44 11.28 35.86
CA GLU A 65 -6.04 12.01 37.07
C GLU A 65 -4.52 12.08 37.22
N SER A 66 -3.80 11.04 36.81
CA SER A 66 -2.34 11.02 36.82
C SER A 66 -1.67 11.94 35.79
N LEU A 67 -2.41 12.39 34.76
CA LEU A 67 -1.87 13.26 33.69
C LEU A 67 -1.78 14.75 34.11
N HIS A 68 -2.36 15.15 35.27
CA HIS A 68 -2.36 16.51 35.76
C HIS A 68 -2.85 17.57 34.75
N ILE A 69 -3.98 17.29 34.09
CA ILE A 69 -4.60 18.16 33.09
C ILE A 69 -5.10 19.45 33.77
N LYS A 70 -4.86 20.61 33.15
CA LYS A 70 -5.24 21.92 33.67
C LYS A 70 -6.74 22.18 33.56
N THR A 71 -7.33 21.78 32.42
CA THR A 71 -8.76 21.92 32.16
C THR A 71 -9.57 21.02 33.11
N PRO A 72 -10.59 21.51 33.82
CA PRO A 72 -11.42 20.68 34.70
C PRO A 72 -12.02 19.47 33.97
N VAL A 73 -11.81 18.28 34.51
CA VAL A 73 -12.36 17.03 33.96
C VAL A 73 -13.55 16.56 34.78
N VAL A 74 -14.63 16.20 34.11
CA VAL A 74 -15.86 15.66 34.71
C VAL A 74 -16.13 14.28 34.11
N PHE A 75 -16.35 13.28 34.96
CA PHE A 75 -16.66 11.94 34.54
C PHE A 75 -18.15 11.63 34.68
N ILE A 76 -18.73 10.96 33.69
CA ILE A 76 -20.09 10.44 33.68
C ILE A 76 -20.00 8.95 33.42
N ASP A 77 -20.59 8.12 34.29
CA ASP A 77 -20.60 6.67 34.07
C ASP A 77 -21.82 6.24 33.27
N ASN A 78 -21.57 5.40 32.26
CA ASN A 78 -22.60 4.60 31.63
C ASN A 78 -22.58 3.19 32.26
N PRO A 79 -23.46 2.90 33.24
CA PRO A 79 -23.44 1.61 33.94
C PRO A 79 -23.99 0.44 33.12
N VAL A 80 -24.54 0.72 31.95
CA VAL A 80 -25.15 -0.27 31.03
C VAL A 80 -24.48 -0.26 29.66
N TYR A 81 -23.18 0.10 29.61
CA TYR A 81 -22.38 0.19 28.40
C TYR A 81 -22.37 -1.12 27.57
N ASP A 82 -22.55 -2.27 28.22
CA ASP A 82 -22.58 -3.60 27.61
C ASP A 82 -23.86 -3.90 26.83
N ARG A 83 -24.92 -3.13 27.04
CA ARG A 83 -26.27 -3.30 26.45
C ARG A 83 -26.74 -2.07 25.67
N THR A 84 -25.98 -1.00 25.67
CA THR A 84 -26.28 0.26 24.98
C THR A 84 -25.18 0.64 24.00
N ASN A 85 -25.49 1.55 23.09
CA ASN A 85 -24.50 2.11 22.16
C ASN A 85 -24.20 3.59 22.53
N ASN A 86 -23.39 4.28 21.71
CA ASN A 86 -22.89 5.62 21.99
C ASN A 86 -24.00 6.69 22.12
N ILE A 87 -25.21 6.48 21.55
CA ILE A 87 -26.37 7.35 21.76
C ILE A 87 -26.73 7.48 23.25
N TYR A 88 -26.65 6.40 24.01
CA TYR A 88 -26.97 6.43 25.43
C TYR A 88 -25.88 7.11 26.25
N SER A 89 -24.63 6.91 25.90
CA SER A 89 -23.50 7.63 26.49
C SER A 89 -23.67 9.14 26.32
N LEU A 90 -24.03 9.59 25.12
CA LEU A 90 -24.30 11.01 24.86
C LEU A 90 -25.58 11.50 25.56
N PHE A 91 -26.61 10.66 25.66
CA PHE A 91 -27.83 10.98 26.42
C PHE A 91 -27.54 11.25 27.90
N LEU A 92 -26.64 10.49 28.52
CA LEU A 92 -26.22 10.74 29.91
C LEU A 92 -25.52 12.08 30.06
N ALA A 93 -24.81 12.54 29.06
CA ALA A 93 -24.11 13.83 29.03
C ALA A 93 -24.97 14.99 28.50
N LYS A 94 -26.24 14.79 28.15
CA LYS A 94 -27.10 15.78 27.47
C LYS A 94 -27.21 17.12 28.18
N ASP A 95 -27.18 17.14 29.52
CA ASP A 95 -27.31 18.38 30.32
C ASP A 95 -26.08 19.29 30.15
N TYR A 96 -24.93 18.75 29.75
CA TYR A 96 -23.75 19.52 29.41
C TYR A 96 -23.89 20.16 28.00
N LEU A 97 -24.51 19.49 27.04
CA LEU A 97 -24.81 20.06 25.72
C LEU A 97 -25.69 21.33 25.83
N LEU A 98 -26.51 21.43 26.86
CA LEU A 98 -27.39 22.60 27.10
C LEU A 98 -26.69 23.78 27.78
N LYS A 99 -25.47 23.60 28.28
CA LYS A 99 -24.77 24.63 29.05
C LYS A 99 -24.01 25.62 28.19
N GLU A 100 -23.28 25.11 27.19
CA GLU A 100 -22.41 25.90 26.34
C GLU A 100 -22.06 25.15 25.05
N ASP A 101 -21.41 25.83 24.07
CA ASP A 101 -20.93 25.23 22.87
C ASP A 101 -20.00 24.07 23.18
N THR A 102 -20.13 22.98 22.43
CA THR A 102 -19.51 21.71 22.76
C THR A 102 -18.78 21.11 21.56
N LEU A 103 -17.52 20.72 21.76
CA LEU A 103 -16.82 19.78 20.90
C LEU A 103 -17.20 18.36 21.33
N LEU A 104 -17.79 17.58 20.43
CA LEU A 104 -18.11 16.17 20.66
C LEU A 104 -17.09 15.30 19.92
N LEU A 105 -16.45 14.37 20.64
CA LEU A 105 -15.39 13.51 20.12
C LEU A 105 -15.67 12.05 20.46
N GLU A 106 -15.43 11.16 19.48
CA GLU A 106 -15.23 9.73 19.75
C GLU A 106 -13.79 9.49 20.27
N SER A 107 -13.62 8.43 21.03
CA SER A 107 -12.34 8.19 21.75
C SER A 107 -11.37 7.23 21.07
N ASP A 108 -11.70 6.77 19.87
CA ASP A 108 -10.96 5.80 19.07
C ASP A 108 -10.30 6.40 17.82
N ILE A 109 -10.24 7.71 17.78
CA ILE A 109 -9.69 8.47 16.65
C ILE A 109 -8.33 9.02 17.04
N ILE A 110 -7.38 8.91 16.10
CA ILE A 110 -6.12 9.65 16.13
C ILE A 110 -6.13 10.69 15.02
N PHE A 111 -5.71 11.90 15.34
CA PHE A 111 -5.68 13.01 14.40
C PHE A 111 -4.57 14.00 14.76
N GLU A 112 -4.16 14.83 13.81
CA GLU A 112 -3.22 15.93 14.06
C GLU A 112 -3.95 17.21 14.47
N ASP A 113 -3.24 18.13 15.13
CA ASP A 113 -3.80 19.35 15.71
C ASP A 113 -4.60 20.18 14.70
N SER A 114 -4.17 20.23 13.45
CA SER A 114 -4.85 20.94 12.36
C SER A 114 -6.29 20.46 12.12
N VAL A 115 -6.58 19.20 12.43
CA VAL A 115 -7.93 18.62 12.30
C VAL A 115 -8.89 19.24 13.33
N LEU A 116 -8.46 19.35 14.58
CA LEU A 116 -9.28 19.98 15.62
C LEU A 116 -9.41 21.49 15.39
N ASN A 117 -8.33 22.14 14.97
CA ASN A 117 -8.33 23.56 14.62
C ASN A 117 -9.33 23.87 13.50
N SER A 118 -9.53 22.95 12.56
CA SER A 118 -10.55 23.11 11.49
C SER A 118 -11.96 23.30 12.01
N LEU A 119 -12.30 22.75 13.19
CA LEU A 119 -13.60 22.94 13.84
C LEU A 119 -13.63 24.20 14.70
N THR A 120 -12.57 24.45 15.46
CA THR A 120 -12.55 25.56 16.44
C THR A 120 -12.42 26.91 15.74
N ASP A 121 -11.66 27.00 14.65
CA ASP A 121 -11.40 28.24 13.93
C ASP A 121 -12.52 28.58 12.92
N ASP A 122 -13.39 27.63 12.60
CA ASP A 122 -14.51 27.87 11.69
C ASP A 122 -15.61 28.69 12.40
N PRO A 123 -16.03 29.84 11.82
CA PRO A 123 -16.99 30.73 12.47
C PRO A 123 -18.43 30.20 12.50
N ARG A 124 -18.75 29.15 11.78
CA ARG A 124 -20.10 28.56 11.75
C ARG A 124 -20.41 27.90 13.10
N ASP A 125 -21.68 27.96 13.49
CA ASP A 125 -22.13 27.58 14.83
C ASP A 125 -22.05 26.08 15.10
N SER A 126 -22.55 25.25 14.15
CA SER A 126 -22.57 23.79 14.35
C SER A 126 -22.07 23.08 13.11
N LEU A 127 -21.11 22.15 13.32
CA LEU A 127 -20.37 21.50 12.26
C LEU A 127 -20.19 20.00 12.53
N ALA A 128 -20.32 19.21 11.47
CA ALA A 128 -19.84 17.83 11.40
C ALA A 128 -18.56 17.79 10.55
N LEU A 129 -17.45 17.36 11.11
CA LEU A 129 -16.20 17.22 10.37
C LEU A 129 -16.29 16.02 9.42
N ALA A 130 -15.93 16.21 8.16
CA ALA A 130 -16.09 15.23 7.10
C ALA A 130 -14.85 15.12 6.23
N ALA A 131 -14.41 13.90 5.96
CA ALA A 131 -13.32 13.59 5.05
C ALA A 131 -13.85 12.92 3.78
N LYS A 132 -13.25 13.19 2.62
CA LYS A 132 -13.59 12.45 1.39
C LYS A 132 -13.46 10.95 1.64
N TYR A 133 -14.46 10.17 1.22
CA TYR A 133 -14.48 8.73 1.47
C TYR A 133 -13.28 8.02 0.84
N GLU A 134 -12.68 7.13 1.59
CA GLU A 134 -11.62 6.22 1.17
C GLU A 134 -11.99 4.78 1.54
N SER A 135 -11.48 3.79 0.82
CA SER A 135 -11.89 2.38 0.92
C SER A 135 -11.66 1.71 2.29
N TRP A 136 -10.83 2.30 3.14
CA TRP A 136 -10.57 1.82 4.51
C TRP A 136 -11.63 2.30 5.52
N MET A 137 -12.39 3.34 5.15
CA MET A 137 -13.35 4.00 6.06
C MET A 137 -14.63 3.17 6.19
N ASP A 138 -15.12 3.04 7.43
CA ASP A 138 -16.38 2.38 7.79
C ASP A 138 -17.28 3.38 8.55
N GLY A 139 -18.57 3.06 8.67
CA GLY A 139 -19.54 3.83 9.45
C GLY A 139 -20.33 4.86 8.64
N THR A 140 -20.65 5.99 9.28
CA THR A 140 -21.56 7.02 8.74
C THR A 140 -20.90 7.86 7.66
N CYS A 141 -21.54 7.94 6.47
CA CYS A 141 -21.14 8.83 5.39
C CYS A 141 -22.16 9.93 5.15
N LEU A 142 -21.69 11.04 4.60
CA LEU A 142 -22.48 12.23 4.23
C LEU A 142 -22.48 12.38 2.71
N VAL A 143 -23.59 12.87 2.18
CA VAL A 143 -23.67 13.49 0.86
C VAL A 143 -23.74 14.99 1.09
N LEU A 144 -22.90 15.76 0.42
CA LEU A 144 -22.73 17.19 0.66
C LEU A 144 -23.00 18.00 -0.61
N SER A 145 -23.71 19.13 -0.44
CA SER A 145 -23.78 20.17 -1.46
C SER A 145 -22.43 20.89 -1.62
N ASP A 146 -22.29 21.70 -2.67
CA ASP A 146 -21.11 22.56 -2.88
C ASP A 146 -20.92 23.62 -1.76
N GLN A 147 -21.97 23.88 -0.97
CA GLN A 147 -21.98 24.86 0.13
C GLN A 147 -21.86 24.21 1.51
N ASP A 148 -21.42 22.97 1.56
CA ASP A 148 -21.27 22.16 2.78
C ASP A 148 -22.59 21.84 3.51
N ASP A 149 -23.73 21.97 2.85
CA ASP A 149 -24.99 21.48 3.41
C ASP A 149 -25.00 19.96 3.38
N ILE A 150 -25.50 19.35 4.46
CA ILE A 150 -25.61 17.89 4.55
C ILE A 150 -26.93 17.48 3.92
N GLU A 151 -26.89 17.03 2.67
CA GLU A 151 -28.07 16.59 1.92
C GLU A 151 -28.59 15.23 2.38
N ALA A 152 -27.69 14.34 2.83
CA ALA A 152 -28.07 13.03 3.36
C ALA A 152 -27.00 12.46 4.29
N MET A 153 -27.46 11.68 5.28
CA MET A 153 -26.61 10.80 6.09
C MET A 153 -26.88 9.34 5.73
N ILE A 154 -25.84 8.66 5.28
CA ILE A 154 -25.87 7.26 4.80
C ILE A 154 -25.31 6.37 5.89
N LEU A 155 -26.15 5.52 6.47
CA LEU A 155 -25.78 4.59 7.53
C LEU A 155 -26.05 3.15 7.12
N GLY A 156 -25.15 2.23 7.48
CA GLY A 156 -25.31 0.78 7.40
C GLY A 156 -25.89 0.29 6.08
N LYS A 157 -27.08 -0.31 6.10
CA LYS A 157 -27.72 -0.97 4.94
C LYS A 157 -28.00 -0.04 3.73
N LYS A 158 -27.95 1.26 3.90
CA LYS A 158 -28.17 2.25 2.82
C LYS A 158 -26.88 2.61 2.08
N PHE A 159 -25.73 2.19 2.58
CA PHE A 159 -24.44 2.42 1.93
C PHE A 159 -24.36 1.64 0.61
N ARG A 160 -23.92 2.30 -0.44
CA ARG A 160 -23.72 1.70 -1.77
C ARG A 160 -22.30 2.00 -2.25
N PHE A 161 -21.56 0.96 -2.56
CA PHE A 161 -20.19 1.09 -3.07
C PHE A 161 -20.12 1.79 -4.43
N SER A 162 -21.19 1.76 -5.24
CA SER A 162 -21.30 2.50 -6.51
C SER A 162 -21.26 4.02 -6.36
N ASP A 163 -21.63 4.53 -5.19
CA ASP A 163 -21.89 5.96 -4.97
C ASP A 163 -20.77 6.60 -4.12
N THR A 164 -19.71 5.85 -3.82
CA THR A 164 -18.61 6.28 -2.91
C THR A 164 -17.86 7.52 -3.39
N GLU A 165 -17.88 7.80 -4.68
CA GLU A 165 -17.30 9.03 -5.24
C GLU A 165 -18.01 10.30 -4.75
N HIS A 166 -19.28 10.20 -4.30
CA HIS A 166 -20.08 11.30 -3.75
C HIS A 166 -20.06 11.34 -2.22
N TYR A 167 -19.43 10.37 -1.57
CA TYR A 167 -19.46 10.22 -0.12
C TYR A 167 -18.31 10.94 0.59
N TYR A 168 -18.66 11.46 1.76
CA TYR A 168 -17.74 11.96 2.78
C TYR A 168 -17.98 11.21 4.08
N LYS A 169 -16.94 10.62 4.66
CA LYS A 169 -17.02 9.95 5.97
C LYS A 169 -17.03 11.00 7.08
N THR A 170 -17.91 10.83 8.07
CA THR A 170 -17.81 11.60 9.31
C THR A 170 -16.51 11.24 10.03
N VAL A 171 -15.76 12.27 10.45
CA VAL A 171 -14.52 12.05 11.22
C VAL A 171 -14.83 11.74 12.69
N ASN A 172 -16.13 11.74 13.05
CA ASN A 172 -16.65 11.56 14.40
C ASN A 172 -16.14 12.64 15.38
N LEU A 173 -15.90 13.83 14.82
CA LEU A 173 -15.60 15.08 15.51
C LEU A 173 -16.65 16.11 15.10
N TYR A 174 -17.30 16.72 16.09
CA TYR A 174 -18.39 17.67 15.86
C TYR A 174 -18.22 18.92 16.72
N LYS A 175 -18.70 20.06 16.22
CA LYS A 175 -18.92 21.29 16.97
C LYS A 175 -20.42 21.50 17.04
N PHE A 176 -20.99 21.51 18.23
CA PHE A 176 -22.40 21.79 18.48
C PHE A 176 -22.51 23.10 19.25
N SER A 177 -23.20 24.09 18.69
CA SER A 177 -23.53 25.27 19.45
C SER A 177 -24.55 24.93 20.55
N ARG A 178 -24.54 25.70 21.62
CA ARG A 178 -25.55 25.60 22.67
C ARG A 178 -26.97 25.74 22.12
N GLU A 179 -27.17 26.64 21.16
CA GLU A 179 -28.47 26.88 20.55
C GLU A 179 -28.95 25.69 19.74
N PHE A 180 -28.09 25.12 18.86
CA PHE A 180 -28.38 23.88 18.13
C PHE A 180 -28.70 22.73 19.10
N SER A 181 -27.93 22.57 20.15
CA SER A 181 -28.16 21.55 21.17
C SER A 181 -29.51 21.70 21.82
N ARG A 182 -29.91 22.96 22.17
CA ARG A 182 -31.14 23.27 22.87
C ARG A 182 -32.39 23.13 21.97
N THR A 183 -32.32 23.59 20.74
CA THR A 183 -33.48 23.70 19.86
C THR A 183 -33.68 22.45 18.99
N HIS A 184 -32.60 21.77 18.62
CA HIS A 184 -32.63 20.63 17.68
C HIS A 184 -32.14 19.34 18.35
N TYR A 185 -30.87 19.26 18.73
CA TYR A 185 -30.25 17.96 19.01
C TYR A 185 -30.78 17.28 20.27
N VAL A 186 -30.80 17.94 21.42
CA VAL A 186 -31.19 17.32 22.70
C VAL A 186 -32.67 16.94 22.75
N PRO A 187 -33.64 17.75 22.24
CA PRO A 187 -35.04 17.33 22.15
C PRO A 187 -35.21 16.03 21.35
N PHE A 188 -34.58 15.94 20.18
CA PHE A 188 -34.64 14.72 19.35
C PHE A 188 -33.89 13.54 19.99
N LEU A 189 -32.75 13.75 20.64
CA LEU A 189 -32.01 12.73 21.38
C LEU A 189 -32.87 12.12 22.48
N VAL A 190 -33.57 12.96 23.27
CA VAL A 190 -34.46 12.52 24.34
C VAL A 190 -35.67 11.77 23.79
N ALA A 191 -36.27 12.27 22.72
CA ALA A 191 -37.40 11.60 22.07
C ALA A 191 -36.98 10.24 21.49
N TYR A 192 -35.84 10.21 20.80
CA TYR A 192 -35.32 9.00 20.16
C TYR A 192 -35.03 7.90 21.21
N THR A 193 -34.28 8.22 22.24
CA THR A 193 -33.89 7.24 23.28
C THR A 193 -35.12 6.68 24.03
N LYS A 194 -36.16 7.48 24.23
CA LYS A 194 -37.42 7.04 24.86
C LYS A 194 -38.31 6.19 23.94
N ALA A 195 -38.33 6.49 22.65
CA ALA A 195 -39.26 5.86 21.71
C ALA A 195 -38.64 4.65 20.99
N LEU A 196 -37.35 4.70 20.64
CA LEU A 196 -36.67 3.73 19.76
C LEU A 196 -35.57 2.94 20.49
N GLY A 197 -35.20 3.36 21.70
CA GLY A 197 -34.25 2.63 22.55
C GLY A 197 -32.83 3.23 22.57
N ASN A 198 -31.95 2.52 23.29
CA ASN A 198 -30.62 3.02 23.67
C ASN A 198 -29.46 2.32 22.96
N ASN A 199 -29.75 1.37 22.07
CA ASN A 199 -28.73 0.55 21.40
C ASN A 199 -28.54 0.96 19.93
N GLU A 200 -28.39 2.26 19.69
CA GLU A 200 -28.17 2.86 18.38
C GLU A 200 -27.01 3.88 18.44
N TYR A 201 -26.55 4.31 17.27
CA TYR A 201 -25.55 5.38 17.15
C TYR A 201 -26.22 6.76 17.28
N TYR A 202 -25.55 7.72 17.92
CA TYR A 202 -26.07 9.09 18.09
C TYR A 202 -26.27 9.83 16.76
N GLU A 203 -25.60 9.40 15.70
CA GLU A 203 -25.78 9.90 14.34
C GLU A 203 -27.19 9.60 13.78
N GLN A 204 -27.90 8.64 14.34
CA GLN A 204 -29.32 8.43 13.98
C GLN A 204 -30.18 9.68 14.29
N VAL A 205 -29.84 10.42 15.32
CA VAL A 205 -30.48 11.70 15.63
C VAL A 205 -30.12 12.74 14.57
N LEU A 206 -28.86 12.89 14.24
CA LEU A 206 -28.40 13.79 13.18
C LEU A 206 -29.06 13.46 11.84
N LYS A 207 -29.19 12.18 11.51
CA LYS A 207 -29.86 11.71 10.29
C LYS A 207 -31.32 12.17 10.18
N ILE A 208 -32.03 12.27 11.31
CA ILE A 208 -33.39 12.82 11.33
C ILE A 208 -33.33 14.33 11.13
N LEU A 209 -32.43 15.01 11.84
CA LEU A 209 -32.31 16.46 11.78
C LEU A 209 -31.99 16.97 10.37
N VAL A 210 -31.10 16.28 9.64
CA VAL A 210 -30.75 16.69 8.25
C VAL A 210 -31.90 16.55 7.24
N THR A 211 -33.04 15.98 7.65
CA THR A 211 -34.26 15.94 6.82
C THR A 211 -35.18 17.12 7.06
N LEU A 212 -34.87 17.98 8.02
CA LEU A 212 -35.64 19.20 8.31
C LEU A 212 -35.26 20.32 7.33
N ASP A 213 -36.16 21.27 7.12
CA ASP A 213 -35.90 22.45 6.30
C ASP A 213 -34.74 23.30 6.82
N ASP A 214 -34.56 23.35 8.12
CA ASP A 214 -33.37 23.91 8.80
C ASP A 214 -32.77 22.87 9.75
N PRO A 215 -31.73 22.16 9.33
CA PRO A 215 -31.09 21.14 10.17
C PRO A 215 -30.22 21.72 11.28
N GLY A 216 -29.87 23.01 11.22
CA GLY A 216 -29.04 23.69 12.23
C GLY A 216 -27.56 23.25 12.26
N ILE A 217 -27.10 22.40 11.34
CA ILE A 217 -25.74 21.88 11.27
C ILE A 217 -25.28 21.76 9.82
N LYS A 218 -24.03 22.10 9.55
CA LYS A 218 -23.36 21.95 8.26
C LYS A 218 -22.17 21.00 8.35
N ALA A 219 -21.63 20.59 7.21
CA ALA A 219 -20.36 19.87 7.18
C ALA A 219 -19.17 20.85 7.19
N LYS A 220 -18.03 20.39 7.68
CA LYS A 220 -16.72 20.99 7.46
C LYS A 220 -15.84 19.95 6.79
N ARG A 221 -15.46 20.17 5.53
CA ARG A 221 -14.55 19.27 4.83
C ARG A 221 -13.13 19.43 5.36
N LEU A 222 -12.48 18.30 5.60
CA LEU A 222 -11.04 18.26 5.85
C LEU A 222 -10.26 18.52 4.57
N ASP A 223 -9.13 19.19 4.71
CA ASP A 223 -8.15 19.29 3.64
C ASP A 223 -7.47 17.93 3.41
N GLU A 224 -7.11 17.62 2.16
CA GLU A 224 -6.54 16.33 1.79
C GLU A 224 -5.24 15.97 2.53
N ASN A 225 -4.50 16.97 2.98
CA ASN A 225 -3.23 16.78 3.69
C ASN A 225 -3.40 16.56 5.21
N GLN A 226 -4.59 16.79 5.78
CA GLN A 226 -4.85 16.60 7.20
C GLN A 226 -4.95 15.11 7.54
N ARG A 227 -4.10 14.66 8.46
CA ARG A 227 -4.01 13.24 8.84
C ARG A 227 -4.94 12.94 10.01
N TRP A 228 -5.73 11.91 9.83
CA TRP A 228 -6.55 11.31 10.86
C TRP A 228 -6.76 9.82 10.55
N TYR A 229 -7.11 9.04 11.54
CA TYR A 229 -7.43 7.63 11.37
C TYR A 229 -8.33 7.13 12.50
N GLU A 230 -9.28 6.21 12.20
CA GLU A 230 -10.13 5.54 13.17
C GLU A 230 -9.57 4.14 13.44
N ILE A 231 -9.45 3.77 14.73
CA ILE A 231 -8.78 2.53 15.14
C ILE A 231 -9.82 1.57 15.69
N ASP A 232 -10.26 0.66 14.86
CA ASP A 232 -11.28 -0.33 15.20
C ASP A 232 -10.71 -1.71 15.50
N ASP A 233 -9.62 -2.08 14.83
CA ASP A 233 -8.97 -3.37 14.99
C ASP A 233 -7.44 -3.27 15.02
N ILE A 234 -6.76 -4.43 15.06
CA ILE A 234 -5.29 -4.50 15.10
C ILE A 234 -4.64 -4.02 13.80
N GLN A 235 -5.32 -4.19 12.66
CA GLN A 235 -4.82 -3.73 11.37
C GLN A 235 -4.87 -2.20 11.30
N ASP A 236 -5.96 -1.59 11.77
CA ASP A 236 -6.09 -0.14 11.86
C ASP A 236 -5.01 0.46 12.76
N LEU A 237 -4.74 -0.18 13.90
CA LEU A 237 -3.66 0.22 14.79
C LEU A 237 -2.31 0.22 14.06
N ASN A 238 -2.00 -0.83 13.31
CA ASN A 238 -0.74 -0.93 12.55
C ASN A 238 -0.60 0.16 11.48
N ILE A 239 -1.71 0.49 10.80
CA ILE A 239 -1.74 1.57 9.80
C ILE A 239 -1.58 2.93 10.49
N ALA A 240 -2.31 3.17 11.58
CA ALA A 240 -2.21 4.40 12.37
C ALA A 240 -0.78 4.60 12.91
N GLU A 241 -0.13 3.56 13.42
CA GLU A 241 1.28 3.60 13.83
C GLU A 241 2.19 4.06 12.69
N SER A 242 1.96 3.60 11.47
CA SER A 242 2.75 4.01 10.28
C SER A 242 2.48 5.46 9.88
N ILE A 243 1.20 5.90 9.91
CA ILE A 243 0.80 7.26 9.51
C ILE A 243 1.33 8.31 10.50
N PHE A 244 1.25 8.01 11.81
CA PHE A 244 1.63 8.92 12.91
C PHE A 244 3.00 8.62 13.50
N ALA A 245 3.82 7.80 12.83
CA ALA A 245 5.20 7.58 13.21
C ALA A 245 6.04 8.87 13.07
N PRO A 246 7.11 9.02 13.86
CA PRO A 246 8.14 9.99 13.59
C PRO A 246 8.67 9.85 12.15
N GLU A 247 9.02 10.96 11.50
CA GLU A 247 9.43 10.97 10.08
C GLU A 247 10.46 9.90 9.74
N LYS A 248 11.48 9.74 10.58
CA LYS A 248 12.57 8.76 10.41
C LYS A 248 12.14 7.29 10.50
N GLU A 249 11.06 7.00 11.22
CA GLU A 249 10.55 5.63 11.42
C GLU A 249 9.50 5.24 10.38
N ARG A 250 8.78 6.22 9.83
CA ARG A 250 7.65 6.01 8.91
C ARG A 250 8.05 5.17 7.69
N THR A 251 9.16 5.49 7.06
CA THR A 251 9.68 4.76 5.89
C THR A 251 9.97 3.30 6.22
N HIS A 252 10.60 3.04 7.37
CA HIS A 252 10.89 1.69 7.82
C HIS A 252 9.62 0.86 8.08
N LEU A 253 8.63 1.45 8.76
CA LEU A 253 7.35 0.78 9.05
C LEU A 253 6.59 0.41 7.76
N ILE A 254 6.53 1.33 6.79
CA ILE A 254 5.90 1.06 5.48
C ILE A 254 6.67 -0.01 4.70
N GLN A 255 8.00 0.06 4.67
CA GLN A 255 8.83 -0.96 4.00
C GLN A 255 8.66 -2.36 4.59
N LYS A 256 8.49 -2.45 5.91
CA LYS A 256 8.28 -3.72 6.64
C LYS A 256 6.99 -4.44 6.22
N CYS A 257 6.02 -3.74 5.66
CA CYS A 257 4.77 -4.34 5.16
C CYS A 257 4.97 -5.18 3.89
N PHE A 258 6.07 -5.02 3.14
CA PHE A 258 6.38 -5.72 1.88
C PHE A 258 5.24 -5.74 0.86
N GLY A 259 4.40 -4.70 0.83
CA GLY A 259 3.22 -4.58 -0.03
C GLY A 259 1.97 -4.13 0.73
N GLY A 260 0.81 -4.26 0.09
CA GLY A 260 -0.46 -3.83 0.69
C GLY A 260 -0.60 -2.30 0.75
N TYR A 261 0.12 -1.58 -0.08
CA TYR A 261 0.16 -0.11 -0.08
C TYR A 261 -1.13 0.55 -0.55
N TRP A 262 -2.06 -0.23 -1.10
CA TRP A 262 -3.44 0.20 -1.35
C TRP A 262 -4.19 0.63 -0.06
N ARG A 263 -3.66 0.30 1.12
CA ARG A 263 -4.14 0.79 2.44
C ARG A 263 -3.72 2.23 2.72
N TYR A 264 -2.85 2.80 1.91
CA TYR A 264 -2.38 4.18 1.97
C TYR A 264 -2.77 4.90 0.68
N PRO A 265 -4.08 5.18 0.44
CA PRO A 265 -4.59 5.60 -0.87
C PRO A 265 -4.00 6.93 -1.37
N LYS A 266 -3.51 7.78 -0.47
CA LYS A 266 -2.84 9.04 -0.84
C LYS A 266 -1.37 8.84 -1.23
N MET A 267 -0.80 7.64 -1.01
CA MET A 267 0.60 7.36 -1.31
C MET A 267 0.76 6.89 -2.75
N LEU A 268 1.59 7.57 -3.53
CA LEU A 268 2.01 7.11 -4.85
C LEU A 268 3.24 6.21 -4.70
N ASP A 269 3.08 4.98 -5.16
CA ASP A 269 4.09 3.94 -5.05
C ASP A 269 5.00 3.90 -6.29
N PHE A 270 6.22 4.40 -6.16
CA PHE A 270 7.33 4.28 -7.12
C PHE A 270 8.35 3.20 -6.71
N CYS A 271 8.04 2.39 -5.68
CA CYS A 271 8.90 1.31 -5.20
C CYS A 271 8.62 -0.01 -5.92
N TYR A 272 7.36 -0.33 -6.21
CA TYR A 272 6.96 -1.55 -6.88
C TYR A 272 6.82 -1.36 -8.40
N LEU A 273 7.36 -2.33 -9.13
CA LEU A 273 7.67 -2.26 -10.56
C LEU A 273 6.53 -2.87 -11.37
N VAL A 274 5.46 -2.12 -11.58
CA VAL A 274 4.23 -2.56 -12.23
C VAL A 274 3.94 -1.66 -13.44
N ASN A 275 3.52 -2.24 -14.57
CA ASN A 275 3.11 -1.48 -15.74
C ASN A 275 1.81 -0.71 -15.45
N SER A 276 1.88 0.62 -15.44
CA SER A 276 0.74 1.49 -15.17
C SER A 276 -0.18 1.73 -16.37
N TYR A 277 0.22 1.29 -17.56
CA TYR A 277 -0.57 1.43 -18.79
C TYR A 277 -1.37 0.16 -19.14
N TYR A 278 -1.26 -0.91 -18.35
CA TYR A 278 -1.95 -2.18 -18.54
C TYR A 278 -2.36 -2.78 -17.18
N PRO A 279 -3.49 -3.46 -17.04
CA PRO A 279 -4.49 -3.85 -18.05
C PRO A 279 -5.37 -2.68 -18.54
N PRO A 280 -5.97 -2.79 -19.77
CA PRO A 280 -6.94 -1.82 -20.23
C PRO A 280 -8.26 -1.91 -19.41
N GLU A 281 -9.00 -0.81 -19.33
CA GLU A 281 -10.26 -0.72 -18.58
C GLU A 281 -11.25 -1.82 -18.97
N LYS A 282 -11.41 -2.08 -20.28
CA LYS A 282 -12.31 -3.12 -20.79
C LYS A 282 -11.97 -4.52 -20.25
N MET A 283 -10.68 -4.84 -20.07
CA MET A 283 -10.26 -6.12 -19.47
C MET A 283 -10.61 -6.18 -18.00
N MET A 284 -10.41 -5.08 -17.28
CA MET A 284 -10.78 -4.97 -15.86
C MET A 284 -12.30 -5.09 -15.68
N ASP A 285 -13.09 -4.54 -16.58
CA ASP A 285 -14.56 -4.67 -16.55
C ASP A 285 -15.01 -6.10 -16.84
N GLU A 286 -14.32 -6.82 -17.75
CA GLU A 286 -14.60 -8.25 -18.00
C GLU A 286 -14.32 -9.08 -16.73
N ILE A 287 -13.25 -8.78 -15.98
CA ILE A 287 -12.94 -9.44 -14.71
C ILE A 287 -13.99 -9.09 -13.63
N LYS A 288 -14.34 -7.82 -13.48
CA LYS A 288 -15.38 -7.36 -12.53
C LYS A 288 -16.73 -8.01 -12.80
N HIS A 289 -17.12 -8.12 -14.09
CA HIS A 289 -18.38 -8.76 -14.49
C HIS A 289 -18.44 -10.22 -14.03
N ASN A 290 -17.32 -10.94 -14.05
CA ASN A 290 -17.24 -12.34 -13.65
C ASN A 290 -16.88 -12.56 -12.17
N PHE A 291 -16.73 -11.46 -11.38
CA PHE A 291 -16.25 -11.53 -10.01
C PHE A 291 -17.00 -12.55 -9.14
N ASP A 292 -18.34 -12.54 -9.17
CA ASP A 292 -19.17 -13.39 -8.32
C ASP A 292 -18.94 -14.89 -8.62
N VAL A 293 -18.77 -15.26 -9.88
CA VAL A 293 -18.50 -16.64 -10.30
C VAL A 293 -17.08 -17.03 -9.87
N LEU A 294 -16.09 -16.19 -10.19
CA LEU A 294 -14.68 -16.45 -9.92
C LEU A 294 -14.39 -16.54 -8.41
N ALA A 295 -15.08 -15.74 -7.61
CA ALA A 295 -14.91 -15.76 -6.15
C ALA A 295 -15.54 -16.97 -5.46
N ARG A 296 -16.54 -17.62 -6.08
CA ARG A 296 -17.32 -18.72 -5.47
C ARG A 296 -16.98 -20.11 -6.00
N GLN A 297 -16.20 -20.19 -7.08
CA GLN A 297 -15.84 -21.46 -7.72
C GLN A 297 -14.36 -21.79 -7.53
N TYR A 298 -14.06 -23.07 -7.37
CA TYR A 298 -12.67 -23.53 -7.39
C TYR A 298 -12.04 -23.31 -8.77
N PRO A 299 -10.75 -22.93 -8.82
CA PRO A 299 -10.02 -22.92 -10.08
C PRO A 299 -9.77 -24.33 -10.60
N SER A 300 -9.37 -24.42 -11.86
CA SER A 300 -8.88 -25.66 -12.44
C SER A 300 -7.52 -26.07 -11.87
N GLY A 301 -7.15 -27.33 -12.07
CA GLY A 301 -5.83 -27.85 -11.70
C GLY A 301 -4.73 -27.44 -12.67
N MET A 302 -3.48 -27.84 -12.34
CA MET A 302 -2.26 -27.52 -13.08
C MET A 302 -2.31 -27.89 -14.56
N ALA A 303 -3.03 -28.98 -14.93
CA ALA A 303 -3.15 -29.37 -16.35
C ALA A 303 -3.81 -28.27 -17.19
N VAL A 304 -4.90 -27.68 -16.72
CA VAL A 304 -5.57 -26.57 -17.43
C VAL A 304 -4.72 -25.30 -17.39
N ASN A 305 -4.18 -24.93 -16.24
CA ASN A 305 -3.36 -23.75 -16.09
C ASN A 305 -2.10 -23.80 -16.97
N SER A 306 -1.42 -24.97 -17.04
CA SER A 306 -0.29 -25.16 -17.96
C SER A 306 -0.69 -25.10 -19.45
N LEU A 307 -1.90 -25.53 -19.81
CA LEU A 307 -2.41 -25.43 -21.17
C LEU A 307 -2.64 -23.96 -21.56
N LEU A 308 -3.26 -23.18 -20.66
CA LEU A 308 -3.48 -21.74 -20.87
C LEU A 308 -2.15 -20.98 -21.01
N ALA A 309 -1.20 -21.25 -20.12
CA ALA A 309 0.13 -20.65 -20.20
C ALA A 309 0.88 -21.07 -21.48
N ALA A 310 0.83 -22.35 -21.85
CA ALA A 310 1.44 -22.84 -23.06
C ALA A 310 0.90 -22.12 -24.34
N ARG A 311 -0.42 -21.91 -24.39
CA ARG A 311 -1.05 -21.12 -25.46
C ARG A 311 -0.55 -19.67 -25.47
N ASN A 312 -0.54 -19.01 -24.31
CA ASN A 312 -0.18 -17.59 -24.21
C ASN A 312 1.29 -17.33 -24.54
N PHE A 313 2.18 -18.30 -24.28
CA PHE A 313 3.62 -18.20 -24.57
C PHE A 313 4.06 -18.99 -25.79
N SER A 314 3.14 -19.60 -26.54
CA SER A 314 3.43 -20.42 -27.74
C SER A 314 4.43 -21.56 -27.46
N LEU A 315 4.22 -22.26 -26.33
CA LEU A 315 5.06 -23.40 -25.91
C LEU A 315 4.23 -24.69 -25.82
N ARG A 316 4.89 -25.83 -25.68
CA ARG A 316 4.23 -27.08 -25.34
C ARG A 316 3.84 -27.12 -23.86
N GLN A 317 2.70 -27.72 -23.56
CA GLN A 317 2.18 -27.82 -22.18
C GLN A 317 3.16 -28.50 -21.22
N ASN A 318 3.97 -29.45 -21.67
CA ASN A 318 4.96 -30.15 -20.85
C ASN A 318 6.26 -29.35 -20.65
N GLN A 319 6.46 -28.24 -21.35
CA GLN A 319 7.60 -27.34 -21.19
C GLN A 319 7.37 -26.21 -20.20
N ILE A 320 6.15 -26.00 -19.71
CA ILE A 320 5.79 -24.84 -18.87
C ILE A 320 5.01 -25.24 -17.64
N VAL A 321 5.29 -24.57 -16.53
CA VAL A 321 4.57 -24.67 -15.26
C VAL A 321 4.15 -23.27 -14.79
N VAL A 322 2.98 -23.16 -14.14
CA VAL A 322 2.44 -21.92 -13.61
C VAL A 322 2.53 -21.93 -12.07
N GLY A 323 3.06 -20.85 -11.50
CA GLY A 323 3.17 -20.68 -10.06
C GLY A 323 2.35 -19.51 -9.52
N ASN A 324 2.06 -19.56 -8.23
CA ASN A 324 1.47 -18.45 -7.48
C ASN A 324 2.49 -17.29 -7.32
N GLY A 325 2.69 -16.58 -8.43
CA GLY A 325 3.80 -15.70 -8.67
C GLY A 325 5.11 -16.46 -8.94
N ALA A 326 6.08 -15.77 -9.56
CA ALA A 326 7.41 -16.37 -9.80
C ALA A 326 8.10 -16.84 -8.50
N ALA A 327 7.79 -16.23 -7.36
CA ALA A 327 8.39 -16.56 -6.07
C ALA A 327 8.16 -18.02 -5.62
N GLU A 328 7.00 -18.62 -5.94
CA GLU A 328 6.74 -20.04 -5.67
C GLU A 328 7.67 -20.93 -6.51
N LEU A 329 7.83 -20.60 -7.77
CA LEU A 329 8.70 -21.35 -8.69
C LEU A 329 10.18 -21.15 -8.36
N ILE A 330 10.59 -19.94 -8.00
CA ILE A 330 11.95 -19.64 -7.51
C ILE A 330 12.28 -20.51 -6.31
N LYS A 331 11.37 -20.59 -5.33
CA LYS A 331 11.56 -21.46 -4.16
C LYS A 331 11.80 -22.91 -4.59
N ALA A 332 10.91 -23.47 -5.41
CA ALA A 332 10.99 -24.86 -5.85
C ALA A 332 12.28 -25.16 -6.67
N LEU A 333 12.74 -24.18 -7.47
CA LEU A 333 13.99 -24.29 -8.23
C LEU A 333 15.22 -24.23 -7.32
N MET A 334 15.26 -23.30 -6.37
CA MET A 334 16.42 -23.13 -5.49
C MET A 334 16.59 -24.30 -4.49
N GLU A 335 15.53 -24.98 -4.09
CA GLU A 335 15.61 -26.22 -3.30
C GLU A 335 16.35 -27.36 -4.04
N ARG A 336 16.51 -27.26 -5.36
CA ARG A 336 17.23 -28.22 -6.21
C ARG A 336 18.69 -27.88 -6.47
N VAL A 337 19.11 -26.66 -6.13
CA VAL A 337 20.52 -26.25 -6.22
C VAL A 337 21.27 -26.85 -5.03
N LYS A 338 22.21 -27.71 -5.29
CA LYS A 338 22.99 -28.44 -4.26
C LYS A 338 24.41 -27.90 -4.12
N GLY A 339 25.01 -27.44 -5.21
CA GLY A 339 26.34 -26.84 -5.26
C GLY A 339 26.32 -25.31 -5.13
N ASN A 340 27.32 -24.66 -5.72
CA ASN A 340 27.45 -23.22 -5.67
C ASN A 340 26.50 -22.53 -6.66
N LEU A 341 25.95 -21.38 -6.21
CA LEU A 341 25.07 -20.52 -6.98
C LEU A 341 25.83 -19.28 -7.46
N GLY A 342 25.96 -19.11 -8.78
CA GLY A 342 26.45 -17.88 -9.40
C GLY A 342 25.33 -16.84 -9.51
N VAL A 343 25.58 -15.60 -9.07
CA VAL A 343 24.66 -14.48 -9.16
C VAL A 343 25.39 -13.19 -9.55
N ILE A 344 24.64 -12.21 -10.06
CA ILE A 344 25.14 -10.85 -10.26
C ILE A 344 24.70 -10.00 -9.08
N ARG A 345 25.49 -9.02 -8.63
CA ARG A 345 25.12 -8.05 -7.59
C ARG A 345 25.52 -6.63 -7.98
N PRO A 346 24.70 -5.63 -7.64
CA PRO A 346 23.43 -5.70 -6.88
C PRO A 346 22.31 -6.33 -7.70
N ALA A 347 21.45 -7.15 -7.07
CA ALA A 347 20.34 -7.81 -7.77
C ALA A 347 19.10 -7.99 -6.87
N PHE A 348 18.10 -8.69 -7.39
CA PHE A 348 16.97 -9.20 -6.62
C PHE A 348 17.41 -10.44 -5.83
N GLU A 349 17.46 -10.31 -4.49
CA GLU A 349 18.11 -11.28 -3.61
C GLU A 349 17.29 -12.56 -3.35
N GLU A 350 16.08 -12.72 -3.89
CA GLU A 350 15.23 -13.88 -3.57
C GLU A 350 15.90 -15.21 -3.93
N TYR A 351 16.64 -15.25 -5.05
CA TYR A 351 17.41 -16.43 -5.43
C TYR A 351 18.53 -16.75 -4.42
N ALA A 352 19.35 -15.76 -4.13
CA ALA A 352 20.49 -15.92 -3.21
C ALA A 352 20.03 -16.18 -1.77
N ASN A 353 18.92 -15.59 -1.32
CA ASN A 353 18.37 -15.80 0.02
C ASN A 353 17.80 -17.21 0.23
N ARG A 354 17.59 -17.99 -0.83
CA ARG A 354 17.14 -19.39 -0.76
C ARG A 354 18.29 -20.39 -0.71
N CYS A 355 19.53 -19.94 -0.79
CA CYS A 355 20.72 -20.76 -0.74
C CYS A 355 21.56 -20.43 0.48
N ASP A 356 22.41 -21.37 0.90
CA ASP A 356 23.43 -21.14 1.93
C ASP A 356 24.35 -20.01 1.48
N LYS A 357 24.56 -19.00 2.31
CA LYS A 357 25.35 -17.81 1.97
C LYS A 357 26.76 -18.14 1.48
N GLU A 358 27.35 -19.21 2.03
CA GLU A 358 28.71 -19.68 1.71
C GLU A 358 28.81 -20.27 0.30
N LYS A 359 27.68 -20.72 -0.27
CA LYS A 359 27.59 -21.26 -1.63
C LYS A 359 27.29 -20.19 -2.68
N VAL A 360 27.04 -18.94 -2.29
CA VAL A 360 26.73 -17.88 -3.24
C VAL A 360 28.01 -17.22 -3.72
N ILE A 361 28.29 -17.34 -5.02
CA ILE A 361 29.41 -16.67 -5.70
C ILE A 361 28.84 -15.51 -6.51
N ALA A 362 29.18 -14.28 -6.11
CA ALA A 362 28.61 -13.08 -6.72
C ALA A 362 29.60 -12.37 -7.64
N PHE A 363 29.20 -12.13 -8.87
CA PHE A 363 29.87 -11.16 -9.76
C PHE A 363 29.35 -9.76 -9.44
N VAL A 364 30.27 -8.83 -9.15
CA VAL A 364 29.97 -7.41 -8.93
C VAL A 364 30.62 -6.61 -10.05
N PRO A 365 29.84 -6.04 -11.00
CA PRO A 365 30.38 -5.22 -12.06
C PRO A 365 31.20 -4.05 -11.54
N GLN A 366 32.35 -3.79 -12.10
CA GLN A 366 33.26 -2.74 -11.65
C GLN A 366 33.10 -1.40 -12.39
N THR A 367 32.28 -1.38 -13.43
CA THR A 367 31.93 -0.17 -14.16
C THR A 367 31.20 0.84 -13.28
N GLU A 368 31.31 2.12 -13.57
CA GLU A 368 30.68 3.18 -12.76
C GLU A 368 29.16 3.13 -12.74
N ASP A 369 28.56 2.64 -13.83
CA ASP A 369 27.13 2.51 -14.05
C ASP A 369 26.61 1.09 -13.81
N PHE A 370 27.45 0.18 -13.28
CA PHE A 370 27.14 -1.25 -13.09
C PHE A 370 26.81 -2.00 -14.37
N SER A 371 27.20 -1.47 -15.53
CA SER A 371 27.03 -2.15 -16.80
C SER A 371 27.95 -3.37 -16.92
N TYR A 372 27.47 -4.41 -17.57
CA TYR A 372 28.20 -5.62 -17.90
C TYR A 372 27.55 -6.33 -19.11
N ASN A 373 28.28 -7.20 -19.75
CA ASN A 373 27.83 -7.99 -20.87
C ASN A 373 28.08 -9.49 -20.62
N GLU A 374 27.71 -10.35 -21.58
CA GLU A 374 27.87 -11.80 -21.47
C GLU A 374 29.32 -12.25 -21.32
N ASN A 375 30.30 -11.51 -21.90
CA ASN A 375 31.72 -11.88 -21.76
C ASN A 375 32.21 -11.64 -20.35
N ASP A 376 31.84 -10.51 -19.74
CA ASP A 376 32.22 -10.17 -18.36
C ASP A 376 31.71 -11.25 -17.38
N VAL A 377 30.51 -11.77 -17.62
CA VAL A 377 29.92 -12.86 -16.83
C VAL A 377 30.70 -14.16 -17.02
N MET A 378 30.97 -14.54 -18.28
CA MET A 378 31.73 -15.76 -18.58
C MET A 378 33.15 -15.68 -18.00
N ASP A 379 33.86 -14.57 -18.19
CA ASP A 379 35.24 -14.38 -17.72
C ASP A 379 35.31 -14.44 -16.18
N PHE A 380 34.34 -13.86 -15.48
CA PHE A 380 34.31 -13.91 -14.02
C PHE A 380 34.05 -15.33 -13.49
N PHE A 381 33.15 -16.08 -14.11
CA PHE A 381 32.78 -17.41 -13.64
C PHE A 381 33.65 -18.53 -14.23
N GLU A 382 34.54 -18.23 -15.17
CA GLU A 382 35.47 -19.20 -15.73
C GLU A 382 36.32 -19.85 -14.62
N GLY A 383 36.39 -21.18 -14.61
CA GLY A 383 37.12 -21.96 -13.63
C GLY A 383 36.49 -22.04 -12.22
N LYS A 384 35.32 -21.44 -11.99
CA LYS A 384 34.57 -21.61 -10.74
C LYS A 384 33.63 -22.80 -10.83
N ASP A 385 33.56 -23.54 -9.74
CA ASP A 385 32.65 -24.69 -9.59
C ASP A 385 31.23 -24.16 -9.30
N LEU A 386 30.34 -24.19 -10.29
CA LEU A 386 28.95 -23.76 -10.19
C LEU A 386 28.00 -24.92 -10.49
N ASP A 387 26.97 -25.08 -9.66
CA ASP A 387 25.79 -25.90 -9.94
C ASP A 387 24.75 -25.12 -10.78
N CYS A 388 24.58 -23.85 -10.47
CA CYS A 388 23.59 -22.99 -11.14
C CYS A 388 24.13 -21.56 -11.32
N LEU A 389 23.87 -20.95 -12.47
CA LEU A 389 24.03 -19.52 -12.73
C LEU A 389 22.67 -18.87 -12.89
N VAL A 390 22.39 -17.84 -12.10
CA VAL A 390 21.16 -17.04 -12.21
C VAL A 390 21.48 -15.68 -12.81
N LEU A 391 20.75 -15.32 -13.84
CA LEU A 391 20.80 -14.01 -14.46
C LEU A 391 19.40 -13.40 -14.58
N ILE A 392 19.23 -12.20 -14.04
CA ILE A 392 18.00 -11.42 -14.15
C ILE A 392 18.19 -10.44 -15.29
N ASN A 393 17.34 -10.49 -16.31
CA ASN A 393 17.53 -9.71 -17.54
C ASN A 393 16.22 -9.07 -18.02
N PRO A 394 16.08 -7.75 -18.03
CA PRO A 394 16.97 -6.71 -17.47
C PRO A 394 17.21 -6.85 -15.98
N ASP A 395 18.40 -6.46 -15.54
CA ASP A 395 18.85 -6.61 -14.16
C ASP A 395 18.17 -5.60 -13.19
N ASN A 396 17.86 -6.03 -12.00
CA ASN A 396 17.21 -5.25 -10.95
C ASN A 396 18.16 -5.09 -9.74
N PRO A 397 18.67 -3.89 -9.44
CA PRO A 397 18.06 -2.57 -9.69
C PRO A 397 18.65 -1.77 -10.85
N THR A 398 19.66 -2.23 -11.54
CA THR A 398 20.46 -1.41 -12.46
C THR A 398 19.73 -1.12 -13.78
N GLY A 399 18.88 -2.04 -14.23
CA GLY A 399 18.26 -1.98 -15.57
C GLY A 399 19.18 -2.40 -16.71
N ASN A 400 20.41 -2.89 -16.39
CA ASN A 400 21.34 -3.41 -17.38
C ASN A 400 20.71 -4.57 -18.17
N TYR A 401 21.00 -4.65 -19.46
CA TYR A 401 20.38 -5.61 -20.35
C TYR A 401 21.41 -6.31 -21.23
N ILE A 402 21.37 -7.62 -21.25
CA ILE A 402 22.13 -8.45 -22.20
C ILE A 402 21.16 -8.84 -23.32
N SER A 403 21.58 -8.62 -24.57
CA SER A 403 20.77 -8.96 -25.74
C SER A 403 20.43 -10.46 -25.78
N ARG A 404 19.33 -10.83 -26.47
CA ARG A 404 18.97 -12.25 -26.69
C ARG A 404 20.15 -13.06 -27.22
N LYS A 405 20.95 -12.50 -28.16
CA LYS A 405 22.14 -13.13 -28.69
C LYS A 405 23.19 -13.39 -27.59
N GLY A 406 23.41 -12.45 -26.71
CA GLY A 406 24.31 -12.60 -25.57
C GLY A 406 23.81 -13.65 -24.58
N MET A 407 22.50 -13.66 -24.28
CA MET A 407 21.87 -14.69 -23.43
C MET A 407 22.02 -16.10 -24.01
N LEU A 408 21.87 -16.26 -25.33
CA LEU A 408 22.10 -17.54 -26.00
C LEU A 408 23.59 -17.95 -26.02
N LYS A 409 24.50 -17.00 -26.01
CA LYS A 409 25.92 -17.27 -25.83
C LYS A 409 26.23 -17.80 -24.42
N LEU A 410 25.63 -17.21 -23.40
CA LEU A 410 25.69 -17.69 -22.03
C LEU A 410 25.08 -19.09 -21.88
N ALA A 411 23.93 -19.34 -22.52
CA ALA A 411 23.30 -20.66 -22.50
C ALA A 411 24.21 -21.74 -23.11
N ARG A 412 24.92 -21.46 -24.20
CA ARG A 412 25.89 -22.39 -24.77
C ARG A 412 27.08 -22.63 -23.85
N TRP A 413 27.65 -21.56 -23.30
CA TRP A 413 28.78 -21.64 -22.38
C TRP A 413 28.43 -22.44 -21.11
N THR A 414 27.27 -22.21 -20.50
CA THR A 414 26.81 -22.95 -19.32
C THR A 414 26.55 -24.43 -19.65
N LYS A 415 26.06 -24.74 -20.86
CA LYS A 415 25.90 -26.12 -21.35
C LYS A 415 27.24 -26.85 -21.42
N GLU A 416 28.26 -26.22 -22.00
CA GLU A 416 29.61 -26.79 -22.11
C GLU A 416 30.26 -27.04 -20.76
N LYS A 417 29.93 -26.22 -19.76
CA LYS A 417 30.43 -26.32 -18.37
C LYS A 417 29.56 -27.21 -17.47
N ASN A 418 28.46 -27.77 -18.00
CA ASN A 418 27.46 -28.53 -17.23
C ASN A 418 26.87 -27.73 -16.04
N ILE A 419 26.67 -26.44 -16.23
CA ILE A 419 26.04 -25.51 -15.27
C ILE A 419 24.58 -25.34 -15.66
N ARG A 420 23.65 -25.45 -14.70
CA ARG A 420 22.24 -25.07 -14.90
C ARG A 420 22.14 -23.56 -15.10
N PHE A 421 21.48 -23.13 -16.16
CA PHE A 421 21.31 -21.72 -16.44
C PHE A 421 19.87 -21.28 -16.16
N LEU A 422 19.69 -20.36 -15.23
CA LEU A 422 18.39 -19.78 -14.86
C LEU A 422 18.33 -18.34 -15.33
N ALA A 423 17.49 -18.06 -16.34
CA ALA A 423 17.24 -16.74 -16.88
C ALA A 423 15.92 -16.20 -16.33
N ASP A 424 15.97 -15.13 -15.53
CA ASP A 424 14.77 -14.44 -15.06
C ASP A 424 14.41 -13.30 -16.00
N GLU A 425 13.34 -13.51 -16.76
CA GLU A 425 12.80 -12.57 -17.75
C GLU A 425 11.63 -11.72 -17.22
N SER A 426 11.54 -11.49 -15.91
CA SER A 426 10.42 -10.75 -15.32
C SER A 426 10.27 -9.31 -15.84
N PHE A 427 11.31 -8.75 -16.46
CA PHE A 427 11.33 -7.39 -17.01
C PHE A 427 11.63 -7.33 -18.52
N VAL A 428 11.83 -8.47 -19.19
CA VAL A 428 12.32 -8.53 -20.57
C VAL A 428 11.40 -7.83 -21.57
N ASP A 429 10.08 -7.84 -21.35
CA ASP A 429 9.10 -7.22 -22.24
C ASP A 429 9.27 -5.68 -22.35
N PHE A 430 9.92 -5.07 -21.37
CA PHE A 430 10.16 -3.62 -21.37
C PHE A 430 11.37 -3.21 -22.22
N SER A 431 12.21 -4.17 -22.65
CA SER A 431 13.37 -3.88 -23.48
C SER A 431 12.97 -3.38 -24.88
N GLU A 432 13.90 -2.71 -25.56
CA GLU A 432 13.71 -2.18 -26.91
C GLU A 432 14.03 -3.22 -27.98
N GLU A 433 14.58 -4.37 -27.61
CA GLU A 433 14.84 -5.47 -28.55
C GLU A 433 13.52 -6.05 -29.09
N ALA A 434 13.42 -6.27 -30.39
CA ALA A 434 12.16 -6.67 -31.04
C ALA A 434 11.64 -8.05 -30.56
N GLU A 435 12.55 -8.99 -30.34
CA GLU A 435 12.25 -10.34 -29.88
C GLU A 435 13.15 -10.72 -28.71
N PRO A 436 12.94 -10.15 -27.51
CA PRO A 436 13.91 -10.26 -26.42
C PRO A 436 13.83 -11.59 -25.66
N THR A 437 12.71 -12.32 -25.73
CA THR A 437 12.43 -13.47 -24.86
C THR A 437 13.13 -14.76 -25.32
N LEU A 438 13.54 -15.58 -24.35
CA LEU A 438 14.01 -16.95 -24.50
C LEU A 438 12.86 -17.99 -24.40
N LEU A 439 11.62 -17.56 -24.11
CA LEU A 439 10.43 -18.40 -24.12
C LEU A 439 10.02 -18.71 -25.57
N VAL A 440 10.83 -19.54 -26.23
CA VAL A 440 10.66 -20.02 -27.59
C VAL A 440 10.91 -21.52 -27.60
N GLU A 441 9.98 -22.30 -28.16
CA GLU A 441 9.97 -23.75 -28.05
C GLU A 441 11.30 -24.38 -28.53
N GLU A 442 11.79 -23.98 -29.69
CA GLU A 442 13.04 -24.49 -30.27
C GLU A 442 14.26 -24.16 -29.41
N LEU A 443 14.31 -22.94 -28.82
CA LEU A 443 15.43 -22.55 -27.98
C LEU A 443 15.47 -23.33 -26.66
N LEU A 444 14.31 -23.64 -26.10
CA LEU A 444 14.20 -24.47 -24.89
C LEU A 444 14.64 -25.91 -25.19
N ASP A 445 14.22 -26.48 -26.31
CA ASP A 445 14.62 -27.84 -26.75
C ASP A 445 16.13 -27.95 -27.01
N GLU A 446 16.73 -26.94 -27.62
CA GLU A 446 18.18 -26.90 -27.87
C GLU A 446 18.99 -26.74 -26.54
N ASN A 447 18.39 -26.16 -25.53
CA ASN A 447 19.05 -25.83 -24.26
C ASN A 447 18.27 -26.35 -23.03
N PRO A 448 18.11 -27.68 -22.85
CA PRO A 448 17.28 -28.24 -21.77
C PRO A 448 17.82 -27.94 -20.36
N HIS A 449 19.12 -27.61 -20.20
CA HIS A 449 19.71 -27.16 -18.95
C HIS A 449 19.31 -25.70 -18.57
N MET A 450 18.72 -24.96 -19.54
CA MET A 450 18.22 -23.59 -19.34
C MET A 450 16.77 -23.61 -18.81
N ILE A 451 16.53 -22.80 -17.81
CA ILE A 451 15.21 -22.57 -17.25
C ILE A 451 14.92 -21.06 -17.35
N VAL A 452 13.81 -20.73 -17.98
CA VAL A 452 13.34 -19.35 -18.06
C VAL A 452 12.25 -19.12 -17.03
N VAL A 453 12.44 -18.17 -16.12
CA VAL A 453 11.44 -17.75 -15.13
C VAL A 453 10.89 -16.39 -15.55
N LYS A 454 9.57 -16.20 -15.44
CA LYS A 454 8.93 -14.93 -15.76
C LYS A 454 7.80 -14.61 -14.80
N SER A 455 7.89 -13.46 -14.15
CA SER A 455 6.78 -12.91 -13.38
C SER A 455 5.77 -12.22 -14.29
N ILE A 456 4.55 -12.70 -14.32
CA ILE A 456 3.47 -12.06 -15.10
C ILE A 456 2.98 -10.78 -14.42
N SER A 457 3.31 -10.57 -13.13
CA SER A 457 2.87 -9.42 -12.35
C SER A 457 3.41 -8.05 -12.82
N LYS A 458 4.53 -8.02 -13.56
CA LYS A 458 5.27 -6.79 -13.87
C LYS A 458 4.74 -6.12 -15.14
N SER A 459 5.05 -6.69 -16.29
CA SER A 459 4.66 -6.15 -17.59
C SER A 459 3.15 -6.20 -17.82
N TYR A 460 2.49 -7.20 -17.26
CA TYR A 460 1.03 -7.36 -17.37
C TYR A 460 0.23 -6.58 -16.30
N GLY A 461 0.86 -5.82 -15.42
CA GLY A 461 0.20 -4.88 -14.52
C GLY A 461 -0.73 -5.46 -13.46
N ILE A 462 -0.61 -6.75 -13.13
CA ILE A 462 -1.56 -7.49 -12.28
C ILE A 462 -0.91 -8.20 -11.08
N PRO A 463 -0.11 -7.51 -10.25
CA PRO A 463 0.62 -8.16 -9.16
C PRO A 463 -0.30 -8.86 -8.15
N GLY A 464 -1.54 -8.39 -7.99
CA GLY A 464 -2.54 -8.97 -7.08
C GLY A 464 -3.04 -10.34 -7.48
N LEU A 465 -3.01 -10.69 -8.78
CA LEU A 465 -3.46 -12.01 -9.27
C LEU A 465 -2.44 -13.13 -9.03
N ARG A 466 -1.21 -12.77 -8.69
CA ARG A 466 -0.16 -13.73 -8.29
C ARG A 466 0.14 -14.77 -9.36
N LEU A 467 0.58 -14.34 -10.55
CA LEU A 467 0.95 -15.23 -11.66
C LEU A 467 2.45 -15.16 -11.96
N GLY A 468 3.04 -16.32 -12.24
CA GLY A 468 4.38 -16.47 -12.76
C GLY A 468 4.51 -17.81 -13.49
N VAL A 469 5.48 -17.90 -14.40
CA VAL A 469 5.75 -19.13 -15.15
C VAL A 469 7.22 -19.49 -15.05
N ALA A 470 7.51 -20.80 -15.16
CA ALA A 470 8.83 -21.31 -15.47
C ALA A 470 8.73 -22.27 -16.65
N ALA A 471 9.68 -22.18 -17.58
CA ALA A 471 9.72 -23.03 -18.77
C ALA A 471 11.12 -23.58 -19.02
N SER A 472 11.20 -24.80 -19.54
CA SER A 472 12.44 -25.48 -19.92
C SER A 472 12.17 -26.56 -20.95
N GLY A 473 13.20 -26.93 -21.73
CA GLY A 473 13.21 -28.13 -22.54
C GLY A 473 13.36 -29.44 -21.73
N ASP A 474 13.80 -29.34 -20.47
CA ASP A 474 13.79 -30.47 -19.50
C ASP A 474 12.36 -30.69 -19.00
N THR A 475 11.61 -31.52 -19.75
CA THR A 475 10.21 -31.82 -19.43
C THR A 475 10.05 -32.64 -18.16
N ASP A 476 11.06 -33.37 -17.70
CA ASP A 476 11.06 -34.13 -16.48
C ASP A 476 11.14 -33.17 -15.28
N LEU A 477 12.02 -32.17 -15.35
CA LEU A 477 12.09 -31.09 -14.36
C LEU A 477 10.76 -30.34 -14.26
N ILE A 478 10.19 -29.95 -15.40
CA ILE A 478 8.87 -29.29 -15.42
C ILE A 478 7.78 -30.17 -14.82
N GLY A 479 7.81 -31.48 -15.10
CA GLY A 479 6.93 -32.46 -14.50
C GLY A 479 7.07 -32.57 -12.98
N GLN A 480 8.28 -32.45 -12.46
CA GLN A 480 8.56 -32.41 -11.01
C GLN A 480 8.06 -31.10 -10.39
N LEU A 481 8.35 -29.95 -11.02
CA LEU A 481 7.88 -28.65 -10.53
C LEU A 481 6.34 -28.60 -10.46
N LYS A 482 5.63 -29.20 -11.42
CA LYS A 482 4.17 -29.33 -11.38
C LYS A 482 3.65 -30.15 -10.21
N LYS A 483 4.45 -31.06 -9.65
CA LYS A 483 4.10 -31.86 -8.47
C LYS A 483 4.45 -31.14 -7.15
N ASP A 484 5.42 -30.23 -7.17
CA ASP A 484 5.85 -29.50 -5.97
C ASP A 484 4.89 -28.37 -5.58
N VAL A 485 4.24 -27.76 -6.57
CA VAL A 485 3.25 -26.72 -6.30
C VAL A 485 1.98 -27.33 -5.70
N ALA A 486 1.32 -26.56 -4.83
CA ALA A 486 0.09 -27.01 -4.18
C ALA A 486 -1.05 -27.25 -5.19
N ILE A 487 -1.95 -28.16 -4.87
CA ILE A 487 -3.22 -28.27 -5.62
C ILE A 487 -3.95 -26.92 -5.57
N TRP A 488 -4.48 -26.49 -6.72
CA TRP A 488 -5.14 -25.18 -6.86
C TRP A 488 -4.26 -23.99 -6.45
N ASN A 489 -2.97 -24.06 -6.71
CA ASN A 489 -2.02 -22.97 -6.41
C ASN A 489 -2.35 -21.67 -7.14
N ILE A 490 -3.07 -21.74 -8.26
CA ILE A 490 -3.54 -20.57 -9.02
C ILE A 490 -5.00 -20.30 -8.65
N ASN A 491 -5.30 -19.05 -8.28
CA ASN A 491 -6.67 -18.63 -7.98
C ASN A 491 -7.51 -18.46 -9.25
N SER A 492 -8.84 -18.51 -9.13
CA SER A 492 -9.78 -18.42 -10.25
C SER A 492 -9.62 -17.14 -11.08
N PHE A 493 -9.27 -16.02 -10.46
CA PHE A 493 -9.02 -14.76 -11.16
C PHE A 493 -7.75 -14.84 -12.03
N GLY A 494 -6.70 -15.48 -11.52
CA GLY A 494 -5.46 -15.72 -12.28
C GLY A 494 -5.68 -16.64 -13.47
N GLU A 495 -6.44 -17.72 -13.29
CA GLU A 495 -6.82 -18.63 -14.39
C GLU A 495 -7.66 -17.89 -15.44
N PHE A 496 -8.68 -17.15 -15.02
CA PHE A 496 -9.54 -16.39 -15.93
C PHE A 496 -8.75 -15.33 -16.68
N TYR A 497 -7.81 -14.65 -16.00
CA TYR A 497 -6.90 -13.71 -16.66
C TYR A 497 -6.11 -14.38 -17.79
N MET A 498 -5.47 -15.53 -17.54
CA MET A 498 -4.75 -16.27 -18.59
C MET A 498 -5.67 -16.71 -19.73
N GLN A 499 -6.95 -16.97 -19.44
CA GLN A 499 -7.94 -17.35 -20.43
C GLN A 499 -8.27 -16.20 -21.40
N ILE A 500 -8.34 -14.97 -20.91
CA ILE A 500 -8.76 -13.80 -21.71
C ILE A 500 -7.61 -12.97 -22.27
N GLU A 501 -6.38 -13.15 -21.77
CA GLU A 501 -5.20 -12.30 -22.09
C GLU A 501 -4.97 -12.11 -23.60
N GLU A 502 -5.11 -13.16 -24.38
CA GLU A 502 -4.87 -13.12 -25.83
C GLU A 502 -5.78 -12.10 -26.56
N LYS A 503 -7.01 -11.90 -26.06
CA LYS A 503 -7.94 -10.89 -26.62
C LYS A 503 -7.37 -9.47 -26.56
N TYR A 504 -6.49 -9.21 -25.59
CA TYR A 504 -5.94 -7.89 -25.27
C TYR A 504 -4.46 -7.74 -25.66
N ARG A 505 -3.93 -8.63 -26.50
CA ARG A 505 -2.52 -8.61 -26.95
C ARG A 505 -2.12 -7.28 -27.61
N LYS A 506 -3.02 -6.66 -28.38
CA LYS A 506 -2.77 -5.35 -29.00
C LYS A 506 -2.67 -4.23 -27.96
N ASP A 507 -3.54 -4.26 -26.96
CA ASP A 507 -3.51 -3.28 -25.87
C ASP A 507 -2.23 -3.44 -25.03
N TYR A 508 -1.81 -4.69 -24.80
CA TYR A 508 -0.56 -5.00 -24.11
C TYR A 508 0.66 -4.41 -24.84
N ASN A 509 0.78 -4.66 -26.15
CA ASN A 509 1.88 -4.12 -26.94
C ASN A 509 1.88 -2.58 -26.94
N SER A 510 0.71 -1.96 -27.11
CA SER A 510 0.56 -0.50 -27.03
C SER A 510 0.97 0.06 -25.65
N ALA A 511 0.67 -0.67 -24.56
CA ALA A 511 1.06 -0.28 -23.21
C ALA A 511 2.58 -0.37 -23.01
N LEU A 512 3.25 -1.37 -23.58
CA LEU A 512 4.71 -1.47 -23.56
C LEU A 512 5.37 -0.31 -24.32
N ASP A 513 4.84 0.05 -25.49
CA ASP A 513 5.36 1.18 -26.28
C ASP A 513 5.19 2.52 -25.52
N LYS A 514 4.04 2.73 -24.88
CA LYS A 514 3.83 3.91 -24.03
C LYS A 514 4.82 3.97 -22.86
N LEU A 515 5.08 2.82 -22.23
CA LEU A 515 6.02 2.77 -21.11
C LEU A 515 7.46 3.01 -21.56
N ARG A 516 7.89 2.49 -22.72
CA ARG A 516 9.20 2.76 -23.29
C ARG A 516 9.39 4.25 -23.61
N ALA A 517 8.38 4.89 -24.19
CA ALA A 517 8.38 6.32 -24.45
C ALA A 517 8.45 7.13 -23.15
N GLU A 518 7.67 6.73 -22.15
CA GLU A 518 7.68 7.38 -20.82
C GLU A 518 9.02 7.19 -20.11
N ARG A 519 9.65 6.01 -20.21
CA ARG A 519 11.01 5.77 -19.68
C ARG A 519 12.01 6.80 -20.20
N THR A 520 12.03 7.02 -21.51
CA THR A 520 12.92 8.00 -22.14
C THR A 520 12.64 9.41 -21.65
N ARG A 521 11.38 9.83 -21.67
CA ARG A 521 10.94 11.15 -21.20
C ARG A 521 11.26 11.38 -19.73
N PHE A 522 11.00 10.40 -18.88
CA PHE A 522 11.21 10.50 -17.45
C PHE A 522 12.70 10.53 -17.10
N ALA A 523 13.53 9.70 -17.77
CA ALA A 523 14.97 9.70 -17.64
C ALA A 523 15.56 11.08 -17.99
N GLU A 524 15.11 11.70 -19.09
CA GLU A 524 15.53 13.04 -19.49
C GLU A 524 15.17 14.09 -18.43
N LYS A 525 13.94 14.07 -17.91
CA LYS A 525 13.49 15.00 -16.87
C LYS A 525 14.29 14.87 -15.58
N LEU A 526 14.58 13.65 -15.14
CA LEU A 526 15.40 13.39 -13.96
C LEU A 526 16.85 13.83 -14.17
N SER A 527 17.43 13.58 -15.35
CA SER A 527 18.80 14.00 -15.69
C SER A 527 18.99 15.53 -15.71
N ASN A 528 17.92 16.28 -15.89
CA ASN A 528 17.93 17.74 -15.83
C ASN A 528 17.87 18.30 -14.39
N LEU A 529 17.75 17.43 -13.38
CA LEU A 529 17.80 17.87 -11.98
C LEU A 529 19.26 18.00 -11.52
N PRO A 530 19.60 19.08 -10.79
CA PRO A 530 20.95 19.25 -10.27
C PRO A 530 21.29 18.14 -9.26
N GLY A 531 22.50 17.59 -9.35
CA GLY A 531 22.96 16.54 -8.44
C GLY A 531 22.33 15.16 -8.68
N VAL A 532 21.72 14.93 -9.84
CA VAL A 532 21.08 13.65 -10.21
C VAL A 532 21.76 13.09 -11.46
N CYS A 533 22.23 11.85 -11.38
CA CYS A 533 22.75 11.08 -12.50
C CYS A 533 21.84 9.86 -12.74
N VAL A 534 21.27 9.74 -13.93
CA VAL A 534 20.36 8.64 -14.30
C VAL A 534 21.11 7.61 -15.12
N PHE A 535 21.04 6.34 -14.73
CA PHE A 535 21.65 5.24 -15.49
C PHE A 535 20.73 4.71 -16.58
N PRO A 536 21.29 4.24 -17.72
CA PRO A 536 20.53 3.60 -18.78
C PRO A 536 19.77 2.38 -18.24
N SER A 537 18.52 2.19 -18.70
CA SER A 537 17.69 1.07 -18.27
C SER A 537 16.85 0.53 -19.43
N GLN A 538 16.73 -0.79 -19.48
CA GLN A 538 15.81 -1.50 -20.39
C GLN A 538 14.60 -2.10 -19.65
N ALA A 539 14.40 -1.69 -18.37
CA ALA A 539 13.29 -2.13 -17.54
C ALA A 539 12.22 -1.02 -17.35
N ASN A 540 11.24 -1.25 -16.51
CA ASN A 540 10.23 -0.26 -16.12
C ASN A 540 10.62 0.54 -14.85
N TYR A 541 11.90 0.75 -14.65
CA TYR A 541 12.47 1.56 -13.57
C TYR A 541 13.78 2.18 -14.02
N LEU A 542 14.18 3.20 -13.29
CA LEU A 542 15.46 3.87 -13.46
C LEU A 542 16.26 3.73 -12.15
N MET A 543 17.55 3.42 -12.27
CA MET A 543 18.50 3.59 -11.19
C MET A 543 19.09 5.00 -11.31
N VAL A 544 19.15 5.69 -10.18
CA VAL A 544 19.57 7.09 -10.10
C VAL A 544 20.63 7.21 -9.02
N GLU A 545 21.72 7.93 -9.32
CA GLU A 545 22.71 8.33 -8.34
C GLU A 545 22.50 9.79 -7.92
N LEU A 546 22.60 10.03 -6.62
CA LEU A 546 22.69 11.36 -6.04
C LEU A 546 24.16 11.74 -5.96
N THR A 547 24.58 12.68 -6.80
CA THR A 547 25.98 13.15 -6.85
C THR A 547 26.26 14.27 -5.86
N ASP A 548 25.23 14.95 -5.38
CA ASP A 548 25.30 15.90 -4.28
C ASP A 548 25.36 15.14 -2.94
N LYS A 549 26.42 15.38 -2.17
CA LYS A 549 26.67 14.75 -0.87
C LYS A 549 25.99 15.46 0.30
N SER A 550 25.28 16.55 0.05
CA SER A 550 24.58 17.33 1.08
C SER A 550 23.35 16.58 1.64
N ILE A 551 22.82 15.62 0.90
CA ILE A 551 21.65 14.83 1.28
C ILE A 551 21.85 13.36 0.91
N SER A 552 21.46 12.45 1.79
CA SER A 552 21.52 11.01 1.56
C SER A 552 20.29 10.47 0.82
N ALA A 553 20.44 9.29 0.20
CA ALA A 553 19.30 8.57 -0.41
C ALA A 553 18.20 8.28 0.60
N THR A 554 18.56 7.96 1.83
CA THR A 554 17.61 7.71 2.92
C THR A 554 16.81 8.97 3.26
N GLU A 555 17.48 10.10 3.44
CA GLU A 555 16.81 11.38 3.75
C GLU A 555 15.87 11.83 2.62
N ILE A 556 16.28 11.70 1.35
CA ILE A 556 15.38 12.00 0.21
C ILE A 556 14.16 11.10 0.24
N THR A 557 14.33 9.79 0.48
CA THR A 557 13.21 8.84 0.55
C THR A 557 12.25 9.17 1.69
N GLU A 558 12.78 9.55 2.85
CA GLU A 558 11.99 10.00 4.00
C GLU A 558 11.22 11.29 3.70
N LEU A 559 11.86 12.29 3.12
CA LEU A 559 11.22 13.56 2.76
C LEU A 559 10.14 13.40 1.69
N LEU A 560 10.40 12.59 0.66
CA LEU A 560 9.40 12.28 -0.37
C LEU A 560 8.17 11.62 0.23
N LEU A 561 8.36 10.64 1.13
CA LEU A 561 7.26 9.94 1.76
C LEU A 561 6.49 10.83 2.74
N THR A 562 7.19 11.62 3.56
CA THR A 562 6.56 12.38 4.65
C THR A 562 5.89 13.65 4.18
N ARG A 563 6.48 14.36 3.21
CA ARG A 563 5.97 15.65 2.73
C ARG A 563 5.08 15.55 1.49
N TYR A 564 5.35 14.55 0.63
CA TYR A 564 4.69 14.44 -0.67
C TYR A 564 3.89 13.14 -0.85
N ASN A 565 3.90 12.23 0.14
CA ASN A 565 3.31 10.89 0.03
C ASN A 565 3.83 10.08 -1.19
N LEU A 566 5.10 10.25 -1.54
CA LEU A 566 5.77 9.55 -2.64
C LEU A 566 6.72 8.50 -2.09
N PHE A 567 6.52 7.24 -2.45
CA PHE A 567 7.32 6.12 -1.95
C PHE A 567 8.25 5.58 -3.03
N ILE A 568 9.57 5.76 -2.85
CA ILE A 568 10.62 5.27 -3.74
C ILE A 568 11.52 4.25 -3.04
N LYS A 569 12.40 3.58 -3.78
CA LYS A 569 13.32 2.59 -3.21
C LYS A 569 14.70 3.19 -2.95
N ASP A 570 15.07 3.30 -1.68
CA ASP A 570 16.44 3.51 -1.24
C ASP A 570 17.27 2.23 -1.47
N LEU A 571 18.43 2.37 -2.10
CA LEU A 571 19.36 1.28 -2.41
C LEU A 571 20.56 1.21 -1.45
N SER A 572 20.66 2.06 -0.44
CA SER A 572 21.79 2.14 0.49
C SER A 572 22.09 0.80 1.21
N SER A 573 21.05 0.01 1.46
CA SER A 573 21.20 -1.34 2.04
C SER A 573 21.69 -2.41 1.05
N LYS A 574 21.60 -2.15 -0.26
CA LYS A 574 21.96 -3.09 -1.32
C LYS A 574 23.30 -2.77 -1.98
N ILE A 575 23.64 -1.50 -2.06
CA ILE A 575 24.81 -0.99 -2.77
C ILE A 575 25.66 -0.21 -1.79
N SER A 576 26.85 -0.77 -1.44
CA SER A 576 27.88 -0.08 -0.67
C SER A 576 29.06 0.18 -1.60
N ARG A 577 29.19 1.37 -2.16
CA ARG A 577 30.26 1.71 -3.10
C ARG A 577 30.78 3.11 -2.83
N ASN A 578 31.86 3.22 -2.08
CA ASN A 578 32.62 4.45 -1.85
C ASN A 578 31.76 5.67 -1.40
N GLY A 579 30.71 5.42 -0.59
CA GLY A 579 29.79 6.47 -0.12
C GLY A 579 28.85 7.04 -1.18
N ARG A 580 28.78 6.44 -2.37
CA ARG A 580 27.79 6.79 -3.40
C ARG A 580 26.38 6.46 -2.96
N GLN A 581 25.42 7.26 -3.34
CA GLN A 581 24.02 7.17 -2.92
C GLN A 581 23.12 6.87 -4.13
N PHE A 582 22.32 5.80 -4.04
CA PHE A 582 21.51 5.33 -5.15
C PHE A 582 20.05 5.15 -4.76
N LEU A 583 19.18 5.47 -5.72
CA LEU A 583 17.75 5.27 -5.65
C LEU A 583 17.30 4.39 -6.82
N ARG A 584 16.24 3.60 -6.65
CA ARG A 584 15.51 2.99 -7.76
C ARG A 584 14.09 3.54 -7.79
N ILE A 585 13.69 4.03 -8.95
CA ILE A 585 12.42 4.72 -9.19
C ILE A 585 11.66 3.96 -10.28
N ALA A 586 10.47 3.46 -9.97
CA ALA A 586 9.58 2.87 -10.96
C ALA A 586 9.10 3.93 -11.96
N ILE A 587 8.90 3.54 -13.20
CA ILE A 587 8.26 4.37 -14.23
C ILE A 587 6.77 4.13 -14.12
N ARG A 588 6.00 5.20 -13.97
CA ARG A 588 4.54 5.13 -13.88
C ARG A 588 3.91 5.74 -15.14
N ASN A 589 3.03 6.71 -14.99
CA ASN A 589 2.49 7.49 -16.09
C ASN A 589 3.00 8.93 -16.03
N GLU A 590 2.85 9.66 -17.13
CA GLU A 590 3.37 11.02 -17.26
C GLU A 590 2.94 11.97 -16.13
N ALA A 591 1.68 11.89 -15.70
CA ALA A 591 1.15 12.76 -14.65
C ALA A 591 1.83 12.48 -13.30
N GLU A 592 1.92 11.22 -12.91
CA GLU A 592 2.52 10.79 -11.64
C GLU A 592 4.04 11.00 -11.64
N ASP A 593 4.73 10.70 -12.75
CA ASP A 593 6.18 10.92 -12.89
C ASP A 593 6.53 12.42 -12.79
N ASN A 594 5.67 13.31 -13.33
CA ASN A 594 5.84 14.75 -13.17
C ASN A 594 5.70 15.23 -11.71
N ILE A 595 4.81 14.60 -10.93
CA ILE A 595 4.67 14.89 -9.49
C ILE A 595 5.98 14.57 -8.77
N LEU A 596 6.58 13.41 -9.05
CA LEU A 596 7.85 13.02 -8.43
C LEU A 596 9.00 13.95 -8.84
N VAL A 597 9.11 14.29 -10.13
CA VAL A 597 10.15 15.25 -10.61
C VAL A 597 10.03 16.58 -9.90
N LYS A 598 8.81 17.11 -9.74
CA LYS A 598 8.55 18.37 -9.04
C LYS A 598 8.98 18.28 -7.58
N ALA A 599 8.59 17.23 -6.87
CA ALA A 599 8.93 17.03 -5.47
C ALA A 599 10.45 16.90 -5.26
N LEU A 600 11.14 16.11 -6.10
CA LEU A 600 12.61 16.00 -6.07
C LEU A 600 13.29 17.35 -6.31
N LYS A 601 12.83 18.12 -7.29
CA LYS A 601 13.36 19.46 -7.57
C LYS A 601 13.25 20.40 -6.37
N GLU A 602 12.11 20.38 -5.67
CA GLU A 602 11.88 21.20 -4.48
C GLU A 602 12.80 20.79 -3.32
N ILE A 603 12.96 19.49 -3.08
CA ILE A 603 13.84 18.96 -2.02
C ILE A 603 15.30 19.33 -2.30
N LEU A 604 15.80 19.04 -3.50
CA LEU A 604 17.19 19.31 -3.89
C LEU A 604 17.52 20.81 -3.85
N ALA A 605 16.58 21.68 -4.24
CA ALA A 605 16.75 23.13 -4.16
C ALA A 605 16.80 23.66 -2.71
N GLN A 606 16.16 22.99 -1.75
CA GLN A 606 16.23 23.34 -0.33
C GLN A 606 17.59 22.96 0.27
N CYS A 607 18.11 21.78 -0.08
CA CYS A 607 19.40 21.29 0.42
C CYS A 607 20.59 22.10 -0.10
N SER A 608 20.54 22.58 -1.35
CA SER A 608 21.62 23.41 -1.94
C SER A 608 21.73 24.83 -1.32
N LYS A 609 20.76 25.23 -0.47
CA LYS A 609 20.75 26.54 0.23
C LYS A 609 21.21 26.47 1.68
N GLN A 610 21.38 25.29 2.23
CA GLN A 610 21.97 25.01 3.55
C GLN A 610 23.48 24.72 3.42
#